data_1e53171456a231fa8cfb657a9f754746
#
_entry.id   1e53171456a231fa8cfb657a9f754746
#
_cell.length_a   1.000
_cell.length_b   1.000
_cell.length_c   1.000
_cell.angle_alpha   90.00
_cell.angle_beta   90.00
_cell.angle_gamma   90.00
#
_symmetry.space_group_name_H-M   'P 1'
#
loop_
_entity.id
_entity.type
_entity.pdbx_description
1 polymer ?
#
loop_
_entity_poly.entity_id
_entity_poly.type
_entity_poly.pdbx_seq_one_letter_code
_entity_poly.pdbx_strand_id
1 'polypeptide(L)'
;MNTFSVSRLALALAFGVTLTACSSTPADQQPSDQAAPGTASRPVLSADEAQNFVAARYFSSLDPNAAAWSPSSIAVPAKADFVVGPAGTQGVTHTAIQAAVDAAITRHSSSRLYIAVLPGEYQGTVYIPAAPGSVTIYGTGEKAIDVKIGLAIDSEMDPTTWRRQVNPGGKYMPGKPAWYMFDSCQSKRSATVGVMCSAVVWSQNNGLQLQNLTIENNLGDSVDAGTHQAVALRTDGDKTQINKVNILGRQNTFFVTNSGVDNRLQNNRQTRTLVTDSYLEGDVDIVSGRGAVVFDKTDFRVVNSRTQQEGYVFAPATLSNVYYGFLATNSTFTAAGDGVAQLGRSLDVDGNTNGQVVIRDSVINEGFNSAKPWADAAVSKRPFSGNTGAQDEKGQLKRDLNDRNFNRMWEYNNRGVGSHVVAEPKK
;
A
#
# COMPACT_ATOMS: atom_id res chain seq x y z
N MET A 1 65.55 -44.16 -27.84
CA MET A 1 65.42 -45.58 -27.47
C MET A 1 63.95 -45.90 -27.57
N ASN A 2 63.56 -46.40 -28.69
CA ASN A 2 63.04 -47.75 -28.93
C ASN A 2 61.79 -48.06 -28.14
N THR A 3 60.70 -48.55 -28.63
CA THR A 3 60.34 -49.19 -29.90
C THR A 3 58.85 -49.54 -29.88
N PHE A 4 58.21 -49.45 -31.03
CA PHE A 4 57.24 -50.35 -31.66
C PHE A 4 56.02 -50.84 -30.87
N SER A 5 54.84 -50.60 -31.38
CA SER A 5 54.11 -51.30 -32.46
C SER A 5 53.21 -52.41 -31.91
N VAL A 6 51.97 -52.51 -32.26
CA VAL A 6 51.31 -53.19 -33.36
C VAL A 6 49.79 -53.23 -33.17
N SER A 7 49.13 -52.98 -34.26
CA SER A 7 47.70 -53.16 -34.52
C SER A 7 47.15 -54.56 -34.22
N ARG A 8 45.92 -54.66 -33.79
CA ARG A 8 44.99 -55.68 -34.29
C ARG A 8 43.55 -55.17 -34.38
N LEU A 9 43.07 -55.31 -35.59
CA LEU A 9 41.71 -55.13 -36.04
C LEU A 9 40.88 -56.31 -35.51
N ALA A 10 39.69 -56.04 -34.98
CA ALA A 10 38.64 -57.02 -34.86
C ALA A 10 37.26 -56.35 -35.11
N LEU A 11 36.70 -56.80 -36.18
CA LEU A 11 35.35 -56.53 -36.72
C LEU A 11 34.33 -57.27 -35.85
N ALA A 12 33.32 -56.58 -35.30
CA ALA A 12 32.12 -57.29 -34.82
C ALA A 12 30.89 -56.44 -34.99
N LEU A 13 29.97 -57.03 -35.63
CA LEU A 13 28.63 -56.66 -36.10
C LEU A 13 27.79 -55.71 -35.29
N ALA A 14 27.16 -54.85 -36.03
CA ALA A 14 26.03 -54.00 -35.64
C ALA A 14 24.80 -54.83 -35.22
N PHE A 15 24.26 -54.56 -34.04
CA PHE A 15 22.83 -54.69 -33.75
C PHE A 15 22.32 -53.31 -33.39
N GLY A 16 21.56 -52.77 -34.33
CA GLY A 16 20.84 -51.54 -34.13
C GLY A 16 19.68 -51.79 -33.17
N VAL A 17 19.79 -51.20 -31.98
CA VAL A 17 18.61 -50.93 -31.12
C VAL A 17 18.33 -49.45 -31.23
N THR A 18 17.31 -49.11 -32.00
CA THR A 18 16.70 -47.79 -32.03
C THR A 18 16.00 -47.57 -30.71
N LEU A 19 16.70 -46.92 -29.78
CA LEU A 19 16.09 -46.29 -28.62
C LEU A 19 15.37 -45.01 -29.10
N THR A 20 14.08 -45.12 -29.34
CA THR A 20 13.19 -43.97 -29.38
C THR A 20 13.21 -43.32 -28.01
N ALA A 21 14.05 -42.31 -27.86
CA ALA A 21 13.93 -41.38 -26.75
C ALA A 21 12.62 -40.63 -26.91
N CYS A 22 11.60 -41.06 -26.18
CA CYS A 22 10.47 -40.20 -25.85
C CYS A 22 11.04 -39.05 -25.03
N SER A 23 11.29 -37.89 -25.66
CA SER A 23 11.40 -36.65 -24.99
C SER A 23 10.03 -36.32 -24.41
N SER A 24 9.81 -36.70 -23.15
CA SER A 24 8.76 -36.11 -22.34
C SER A 24 9.18 -34.67 -22.10
N THR A 25 8.68 -33.74 -22.91
CA THR A 25 8.51 -32.35 -22.51
C THR A 25 7.83 -32.38 -21.16
N PRO A 26 8.35 -31.64 -20.17
CA PRO A 26 7.58 -31.41 -18.95
C PRO A 26 6.23 -30.84 -19.41
N ALA A 27 5.15 -31.57 -19.14
CA ALA A 27 3.82 -31.01 -19.28
C ALA A 27 3.84 -29.73 -18.45
N ASP A 28 3.67 -28.58 -19.11
CA ASP A 28 3.22 -27.37 -18.44
C ASP A 28 2.06 -27.78 -17.53
N GLN A 29 2.32 -27.84 -16.24
CA GLN A 29 1.26 -27.95 -15.26
C GLN A 29 0.49 -26.64 -15.35
N GLN A 30 -0.50 -26.60 -16.24
CA GLN A 30 -1.58 -25.63 -16.10
C GLN A 30 -2.07 -25.76 -14.66
N PRO A 31 -2.14 -24.64 -13.91
CA PRO A 31 -2.75 -24.66 -12.59
C PRO A 31 -4.13 -25.28 -12.74
N SER A 32 -4.42 -26.29 -11.94
CA SER A 32 -5.74 -26.92 -11.95
C SER A 32 -6.79 -25.84 -11.68
N ASP A 33 -7.72 -25.62 -12.61
CA ASP A 33 -8.76 -24.59 -12.63
C ASP A 33 -9.79 -24.68 -11.51
N GLN A 34 -9.51 -25.40 -10.42
CA GLN A 34 -10.38 -25.52 -9.26
C GLN A 34 -9.63 -25.18 -7.99
N ALA A 35 -9.29 -23.90 -7.82
CA ALA A 35 -9.00 -23.43 -6.48
C ALA A 35 -10.26 -23.62 -5.62
N ALA A 36 -10.13 -24.40 -4.55
CA ALA A 36 -11.21 -24.53 -3.57
C ALA A 36 -11.67 -23.15 -3.12
N PRO A 37 -12.98 -22.88 -2.91
CA PRO A 37 -13.51 -21.57 -2.53
C PRO A 37 -13.01 -21.08 -1.15
N GLY A 38 -12.09 -21.78 -0.53
CA GLY A 38 -11.61 -21.50 0.81
C GLY A 38 -12.64 -21.85 1.90
N THR A 39 -12.52 -21.18 3.04
CA THR A 39 -13.42 -21.32 4.18
C THR A 39 -14.05 -19.96 4.53
N ALA A 40 -15.07 -19.96 5.41
CA ALA A 40 -15.67 -18.72 5.89
C ALA A 40 -14.68 -17.82 6.66
N SER A 41 -13.63 -18.38 7.27
CA SER A 41 -12.56 -17.63 7.93
C SER A 41 -11.43 -17.24 6.96
N ARG A 42 -11.32 -17.92 5.82
CA ARG A 42 -10.29 -17.70 4.79
C ARG A 42 -10.83 -17.90 3.39
N PRO A 43 -11.65 -16.98 2.88
CA PRO A 43 -12.25 -17.11 1.56
C PRO A 43 -11.21 -16.87 0.45
N VAL A 44 -11.31 -17.65 -0.63
CA VAL A 44 -10.42 -17.61 -1.78
C VAL A 44 -11.24 -17.33 -3.04
N LEU A 45 -10.70 -16.55 -3.97
CA LEU A 45 -11.30 -16.31 -5.28
C LEU A 45 -11.07 -17.51 -6.20
N SER A 46 -12.03 -17.80 -7.07
CA SER A 46 -11.77 -18.64 -8.25
C SER A 46 -10.93 -17.89 -9.28
N ALA A 47 -10.39 -18.60 -10.26
CA ALA A 47 -9.61 -18.01 -11.35
C ALA A 47 -10.43 -16.96 -12.14
N ASP A 48 -11.69 -17.26 -12.41
CA ASP A 48 -12.60 -16.35 -13.12
C ASP A 48 -12.92 -15.10 -12.31
N GLU A 49 -13.18 -15.25 -11.00
CA GLU A 49 -13.43 -14.12 -10.13
C GLU A 49 -12.20 -13.23 -9.99
N ALA A 50 -11.01 -13.82 -9.92
CA ALA A 50 -9.76 -13.09 -9.78
C ALA A 50 -9.46 -12.16 -10.98
N GLN A 51 -10.02 -12.43 -12.15
CA GLN A 51 -9.90 -11.55 -13.33
C GLN A 51 -10.57 -10.18 -13.12
N ASN A 52 -11.50 -10.07 -12.18
CA ASN A 52 -12.13 -8.80 -11.81
C ASN A 52 -11.26 -7.95 -10.87
N PHE A 53 -10.24 -8.55 -10.25
CA PHE A 53 -9.37 -7.87 -9.27
C PHE A 53 -7.97 -7.68 -9.84
N VAL A 54 -7.89 -6.81 -10.84
CA VAL A 54 -6.66 -6.38 -11.52
C VAL A 54 -6.56 -4.86 -11.49
N ALA A 55 -5.34 -4.32 -11.53
CA ALA A 55 -5.07 -2.89 -11.38
C ALA A 55 -5.96 -1.99 -12.26
N ALA A 56 -6.16 -2.37 -13.53
CA ALA A 56 -6.99 -1.62 -14.47
C ALA A 56 -8.44 -1.43 -14.00
N ARG A 57 -8.99 -2.41 -13.26
CA ARG A 57 -10.33 -2.34 -12.70
C ARG A 57 -10.39 -1.37 -11.50
N TYR A 58 -9.37 -1.37 -10.64
CA TYR A 58 -9.27 -0.42 -9.51
C TYR A 58 -9.09 1.02 -9.98
N PHE A 59 -8.53 1.21 -11.17
CA PHE A 59 -8.30 2.53 -11.77
C PHE A 59 -9.44 2.99 -12.69
N SER A 60 -10.53 2.22 -12.78
CA SER A 60 -11.74 2.67 -13.48
C SER A 60 -12.30 3.95 -12.85
N SER A 61 -13.03 4.73 -13.63
CA SER A 61 -13.71 5.93 -13.11
C SER A 61 -15.06 5.54 -12.49
N LEU A 62 -15.49 6.29 -11.48
CA LEU A 62 -16.90 6.26 -11.02
C LEU A 62 -17.85 6.83 -12.06
N ASP A 63 -17.38 7.79 -12.89
CA ASP A 63 -18.08 8.24 -14.07
C ASP A 63 -17.87 7.25 -15.22
N PRO A 64 -18.91 6.56 -15.70
CA PRO A 64 -18.77 5.57 -16.77
C PRO A 64 -18.34 6.19 -18.11
N ASN A 65 -18.50 7.50 -18.29
CA ASN A 65 -18.08 8.21 -19.49
C ASN A 65 -16.63 8.71 -19.44
N ALA A 66 -16.00 8.69 -18.26
CA ALA A 66 -14.62 9.10 -18.11
C ALA A 66 -13.65 7.92 -18.34
N ALA A 67 -12.52 8.19 -19.01
CA ALA A 67 -11.49 7.20 -19.21
C ALA A 67 -10.91 6.69 -17.88
N ALA A 68 -10.62 5.40 -17.82
CA ALA A 68 -9.87 4.81 -16.72
C ALA A 68 -8.48 5.48 -16.60
N TRP A 69 -7.97 5.54 -15.38
CA TRP A 69 -6.61 6.01 -15.17
C TRP A 69 -5.60 4.90 -15.54
N SER A 70 -4.66 5.23 -16.41
CA SER A 70 -3.53 4.38 -16.78
C SER A 70 -2.23 5.04 -16.32
N PRO A 71 -1.73 4.72 -15.12
CA PRO A 71 -0.48 5.30 -14.64
C PRO A 71 0.72 4.82 -15.47
N SER A 72 1.56 5.76 -15.89
CA SER A 72 2.89 5.48 -16.46
C SER A 72 3.94 5.50 -15.36
N SER A 73 5.13 4.96 -15.63
CA SER A 73 6.27 5.07 -14.71
C SER A 73 6.57 6.54 -14.40
N ILE A 74 6.95 6.80 -13.15
CA ILE A 74 7.38 8.15 -12.76
C ILE A 74 8.68 8.48 -13.48
N ALA A 75 8.67 9.54 -14.26
CA ALA A 75 9.85 10.09 -14.91
C ALA A 75 10.21 11.41 -14.23
N VAL A 76 11.46 11.52 -13.77
CA VAL A 76 12.00 12.77 -13.21
C VAL A 76 12.87 13.48 -14.24
N PRO A 77 12.79 14.82 -14.35
CA PRO A 77 13.56 15.57 -15.31
C PRO A 77 15.04 15.67 -14.88
N ALA A 78 15.92 15.92 -15.83
CA ALA A 78 17.33 16.17 -15.54
C ALA A 78 17.55 17.42 -14.65
N LYS A 79 16.62 18.38 -14.69
CA LYS A 79 16.63 19.59 -13.86
C LYS A 79 15.24 19.76 -13.22
N ALA A 80 15.18 19.73 -11.91
CA ALA A 80 13.97 20.01 -11.15
C ALA A 80 13.62 21.50 -11.17
N ASP A 81 12.35 21.80 -10.93
CA ASP A 81 11.89 23.19 -10.74
C ASP A 81 12.39 23.78 -9.41
N PHE A 82 12.50 22.92 -8.40
CA PHE A 82 12.99 23.28 -7.07
C PHE A 82 13.93 22.18 -6.56
N VAL A 83 14.95 22.60 -5.84
CA VAL A 83 15.91 21.70 -5.19
C VAL A 83 15.94 22.03 -3.71
N VAL A 84 15.68 21.03 -2.86
CA VAL A 84 15.70 21.15 -1.41
C VAL A 84 16.97 20.50 -0.87
N GLY A 85 17.68 21.20 0.00
CA GLY A 85 18.91 20.71 0.61
C GLY A 85 19.52 21.70 1.60
N PRO A 86 20.72 21.39 2.13
CA PRO A 86 21.42 22.30 3.04
C PRO A 86 21.73 23.66 2.42
N ALA A 87 21.63 24.71 3.25
CA ALA A 87 21.98 26.06 2.82
C ALA A 87 23.43 26.13 2.30
N GLY A 88 23.63 26.89 1.22
CA GLY A 88 24.94 27.03 0.60
C GLY A 88 25.36 25.92 -0.36
N THR A 89 24.57 24.83 -0.47
CA THR A 89 24.81 23.79 -1.47
C THR A 89 24.45 24.31 -2.87
N GLN A 90 25.33 24.09 -3.83
CA GLN A 90 25.14 24.52 -5.22
C GLN A 90 23.83 23.93 -5.79
N GLY A 91 23.03 24.79 -6.41
CA GLY A 91 21.76 24.43 -7.04
C GLY A 91 20.57 24.33 -6.08
N VAL A 92 20.79 24.37 -4.76
CA VAL A 92 19.71 24.38 -3.77
C VAL A 92 18.92 25.69 -3.84
N THR A 93 17.61 25.56 -3.95
CA THR A 93 16.68 26.71 -4.01
C THR A 93 15.94 26.92 -2.69
N HIS A 94 15.78 25.86 -1.89
CA HIS A 94 15.05 25.88 -0.61
C HIS A 94 15.74 24.99 0.42
N THR A 95 15.66 25.36 1.69
CA THR A 95 16.21 24.57 2.80
C THR A 95 15.16 23.70 3.49
N ALA A 96 13.88 23.87 3.15
CA ALA A 96 12.77 23.09 3.70
C ALA A 96 11.83 22.63 2.58
N ILE A 97 11.36 21.38 2.69
CA ILE A 97 10.45 20.79 1.69
C ILE A 97 9.14 21.57 1.62
N GLN A 98 8.57 21.97 2.77
CA GLN A 98 7.33 22.76 2.78
C GLN A 98 7.48 24.09 2.02
N ALA A 99 8.63 24.76 2.13
CA ALA A 99 8.86 26.01 1.42
C ALA A 99 8.90 25.80 -0.11
N ALA A 100 9.49 24.68 -0.57
CA ALA A 100 9.48 24.33 -1.99
C ALA A 100 8.06 23.96 -2.47
N VAL A 101 7.29 23.23 -1.65
CA VAL A 101 5.87 22.94 -1.94
C VAL A 101 5.06 24.24 -2.04
N ASP A 102 5.19 25.14 -1.09
CA ASP A 102 4.49 26.44 -1.12
C ASP A 102 4.85 27.24 -2.38
N ALA A 103 6.13 27.26 -2.76
CA ALA A 103 6.58 27.92 -3.98
C ALA A 103 6.00 27.25 -5.25
N ALA A 104 5.94 25.92 -5.29
CA ALA A 104 5.34 25.19 -6.40
C ALA A 104 3.84 25.48 -6.55
N ILE A 105 3.10 25.44 -5.44
CA ILE A 105 1.65 25.70 -5.45
C ILE A 105 1.36 27.16 -5.84
N THR A 106 2.15 28.10 -5.35
CA THR A 106 2.00 29.53 -5.66
C THR A 106 2.24 29.87 -7.14
N ARG A 107 2.94 29.01 -7.89
CA ARG A 107 3.08 29.20 -9.35
C ARG A 107 1.76 29.05 -10.12
N HIS A 108 0.72 28.45 -9.51
CA HIS A 108 -0.56 28.16 -10.16
C HIS A 108 -0.42 27.51 -11.54
N SER A 109 0.65 26.75 -11.75
CA SER A 109 0.91 26.03 -13.00
C SER A 109 -0.12 24.92 -13.20
N SER A 110 -0.60 24.73 -14.42
CA SER A 110 -1.38 23.54 -14.79
C SER A 110 -0.48 22.34 -15.15
N SER A 111 0.82 22.60 -15.39
CA SER A 111 1.81 21.55 -15.63
C SER A 111 2.33 20.98 -14.31
N ARG A 112 2.83 19.75 -14.37
CA ARG A 112 3.52 19.12 -13.26
C ARG A 112 4.77 19.89 -12.88
N LEU A 113 5.00 20.08 -11.58
CA LEU A 113 6.20 20.69 -11.03
C LEU A 113 6.99 19.64 -10.22
N TYR A 114 8.31 19.73 -10.30
CA TYR A 114 9.22 18.76 -9.75
C TYR A 114 10.08 19.36 -8.63
N ILE A 115 10.07 18.69 -7.47
CA ILE A 115 10.85 19.05 -6.29
C ILE A 115 11.85 17.92 -6.04
N ALA A 116 13.12 18.19 -6.31
CA ALA A 116 14.22 17.28 -5.95
C ALA A 116 14.64 17.53 -4.49
N VAL A 117 14.82 16.46 -3.73
CA VAL A 117 15.25 16.53 -2.33
C VAL A 117 16.60 15.84 -2.22
N LEU A 118 17.63 16.58 -1.82
CA LEU A 118 18.97 16.04 -1.61
C LEU A 118 19.00 15.12 -0.38
N PRO A 119 19.95 14.17 -0.30
CA PRO A 119 20.14 13.32 0.87
C PRO A 119 20.20 14.11 2.18
N GLY A 120 19.47 13.66 3.19
CA GLY A 120 19.39 14.30 4.49
C GLY A 120 18.11 13.95 5.26
N GLU A 121 18.07 14.37 6.52
CA GLU A 121 16.91 14.24 7.40
C GLU A 121 16.17 15.58 7.47
N TYR A 122 14.89 15.56 7.10
CA TYR A 122 14.00 16.71 7.03
C TYR A 122 12.94 16.59 8.12
N GLN A 123 13.16 17.30 9.21
CA GLN A 123 12.26 17.29 10.37
C GLN A 123 11.04 18.18 10.13
N GLY A 124 9.86 17.65 10.43
CA GLY A 124 8.59 18.36 10.38
C GLY A 124 7.59 17.81 9.38
N THR A 125 6.43 18.41 9.36
CA THR A 125 5.34 18.02 8.44
C THR A 125 5.50 18.66 7.07
N VAL A 126 4.94 17.97 6.05
CA VAL A 126 4.81 18.48 4.68
C VAL A 126 3.35 18.37 4.24
N TYR A 127 2.70 19.49 4.06
CA TYR A 127 1.31 19.57 3.59
C TYR A 127 1.26 20.07 2.15
N ILE A 128 0.67 19.26 1.27
CA ILE A 128 0.63 19.49 -0.16
C ILE A 128 -0.83 19.79 -0.57
N PRO A 129 -1.18 21.06 -0.75
CA PRO A 129 -2.54 21.47 -1.06
C PRO A 129 -3.03 21.00 -2.43
N ALA A 130 -4.33 20.99 -2.61
CA ALA A 130 -4.93 20.91 -3.94
C ALA A 130 -4.47 22.09 -4.79
N ALA A 131 -4.14 21.82 -6.06
CA ALA A 131 -3.70 22.82 -7.02
C ALA A 131 -4.13 22.44 -8.44
N PRO A 132 -4.11 23.38 -9.41
CA PRO A 132 -4.41 23.09 -10.81
C PRO A 132 -3.45 22.05 -11.42
N GLY A 133 -2.17 22.12 -11.06
CA GLY A 133 -1.14 21.18 -11.51
C GLY A 133 -0.73 20.19 -10.43
N SER A 134 -0.10 19.13 -10.86
CA SER A 134 0.40 18.05 -10.00
C SER A 134 1.83 18.31 -9.52
N VAL A 135 2.20 17.75 -8.40
CA VAL A 135 3.55 17.85 -7.83
C VAL A 135 4.21 16.48 -7.80
N THR A 136 5.50 16.44 -8.17
CA THR A 136 6.38 15.30 -7.92
C THR A 136 7.43 15.69 -6.90
N ILE A 137 7.57 14.92 -5.81
CA ILE A 137 8.64 15.07 -4.83
C ILE A 137 9.49 13.80 -4.88
N TYR A 138 10.79 13.95 -5.10
CA TYR A 138 11.67 12.79 -5.22
C TYR A 138 13.02 13.02 -4.54
N GLY A 139 13.51 11.95 -3.90
CA GLY A 139 14.86 11.91 -3.35
C GLY A 139 15.90 11.69 -4.43
N THR A 140 17.02 12.39 -4.34
CA THR A 140 18.16 12.26 -5.28
C THR A 140 19.23 11.31 -4.81
N GLY A 141 19.08 10.71 -3.61
CA GLY A 141 19.97 9.68 -3.10
C GLY A 141 19.88 8.37 -3.88
N GLU A 142 20.82 7.46 -3.65
CA GLU A 142 20.83 6.12 -4.26
C GLU A 142 19.68 5.26 -3.74
N LYS A 143 19.30 5.42 -2.48
CA LYS A 143 18.28 4.64 -1.78
C LYS A 143 17.23 5.56 -1.16
N ALA A 144 16.03 5.03 -0.99
CA ALA A 144 14.92 5.76 -0.36
C ALA A 144 15.27 6.27 1.05
N ILE A 145 16.09 5.55 1.81
CA ILE A 145 16.49 5.94 3.16
C ILE A 145 17.44 7.16 3.20
N ASP A 146 18.06 7.50 2.09
CA ASP A 146 18.97 8.65 2.02
C ASP A 146 18.25 9.99 2.18
N VAL A 147 16.94 10.01 1.91
CA VAL A 147 16.07 11.19 2.13
C VAL A 147 14.96 10.80 3.09
N LYS A 148 14.98 11.33 4.31
CA LYS A 148 14.01 11.01 5.34
C LYS A 148 13.21 12.23 5.77
N ILE A 149 11.88 12.14 5.70
CA ILE A 149 10.94 13.14 6.21
C ILE A 149 10.29 12.55 7.46
N GLY A 150 10.42 13.22 8.60
CA GLY A 150 9.94 12.64 9.85
C GLY A 150 9.47 13.66 10.89
N LEU A 151 8.51 13.24 11.70
CA LEU A 151 8.07 13.92 12.92
C LEU A 151 7.29 12.92 13.78
N ALA A 152 7.37 13.03 15.09
CA ALA A 152 6.51 12.26 16.00
C ALA A 152 5.18 12.98 16.16
N ILE A 153 4.07 12.41 15.68
CA ILE A 153 2.72 12.97 15.85
C ILE A 153 1.79 11.84 16.29
N ASP A 154 1.12 12.04 17.41
CA ASP A 154 0.10 11.14 17.94
C ASP A 154 -1.29 11.73 17.75
N SER A 155 -2.27 10.91 17.35
CA SER A 155 -3.68 11.30 17.30
C SER A 155 -4.23 11.74 18.66
N GLU A 156 -3.64 11.25 19.75
CA GLU A 156 -4.03 11.57 21.13
C GLU A 156 -3.45 12.90 21.63
N MET A 157 -2.61 13.56 20.85
CA MET A 157 -2.10 14.89 21.21
C MET A 157 -3.24 15.91 21.42
N ASP A 158 -3.13 16.73 22.46
CA ASP A 158 -3.98 17.92 22.56
C ASP A 158 -3.64 18.94 21.46
N PRO A 159 -4.62 19.73 21.01
CA PRO A 159 -4.42 20.66 19.90
C PRO A 159 -3.34 21.72 20.13
N THR A 160 -3.04 22.08 21.37
CA THR A 160 -2.03 23.09 21.70
C THR A 160 -0.62 22.54 21.54
N THR A 161 -0.37 21.36 22.07
CA THR A 161 0.90 20.63 21.87
C THR A 161 1.12 20.32 20.40
N TRP A 162 0.09 19.81 19.71
CA TRP A 162 0.13 19.55 18.28
C TRP A 162 0.51 20.78 17.46
N ARG A 163 -0.12 21.96 17.73
CA ARG A 163 0.21 23.21 17.02
C ARG A 163 1.68 23.60 17.17
N ARG A 164 2.23 23.50 18.38
CA ARG A 164 3.64 23.83 18.62
C ARG A 164 4.59 22.88 17.88
N GLN A 165 4.25 21.61 17.82
CA GLN A 165 5.09 20.59 17.20
C GLN A 165 5.01 20.61 15.67
N VAL A 166 3.83 20.80 15.11
CA VAL A 166 3.59 20.76 13.65
C VAL A 166 3.94 22.09 13.00
N ASN A 167 3.80 23.22 13.70
CA ASN A 167 4.01 24.56 13.14
C ASN A 167 5.08 25.39 13.90
N PRO A 168 6.29 24.85 14.11
CA PRO A 168 7.35 25.63 14.72
C PRO A 168 7.73 26.81 13.81
N GLY A 169 7.90 27.99 14.42
CA GLY A 169 8.26 29.20 13.66
C GLY A 169 7.20 29.72 12.70
N GLY A 170 5.97 29.18 12.72
CA GLY A 170 4.86 29.68 11.90
C GLY A 170 5.00 29.37 10.41
N LYS A 171 5.51 28.18 10.05
CA LYS A 171 5.62 27.78 8.63
C LYS A 171 4.25 27.72 7.93
N TYR A 172 3.20 27.38 8.66
CA TYR A 172 1.80 27.48 8.20
C TYR A 172 1.19 28.74 8.79
N MET A 173 0.88 29.72 7.97
CA MET A 173 0.27 30.99 8.38
C MET A 173 -0.75 31.45 7.35
N PRO A 174 -1.71 32.30 7.72
CA PRO A 174 -2.65 32.89 6.78
C PRO A 174 -1.96 33.45 5.52
N GLY A 175 -2.51 33.15 4.36
CA GLY A 175 -1.95 33.53 3.07
C GLY A 175 -0.95 32.54 2.46
N LYS A 176 -0.47 31.54 3.20
CA LYS A 176 0.32 30.45 2.63
C LYS A 176 -0.57 29.36 2.04
N PRO A 177 -0.16 28.67 0.97
CA PRO A 177 -0.98 27.66 0.28
C PRO A 177 -1.51 26.57 1.20
N ALA A 178 -0.70 26.05 2.10
CA ALA A 178 -1.06 24.95 3.00
C ALA A 178 -1.77 25.40 4.30
N TRP A 179 -2.04 26.70 4.47
CA TRP A 179 -2.68 27.22 5.67
C TRP A 179 -4.00 26.52 6.00
N TYR A 180 -4.90 26.35 5.04
CA TYR A 180 -6.22 25.78 5.28
C TYR A 180 -6.16 24.33 5.78
N MET A 181 -5.14 23.57 5.33
CA MET A 181 -4.92 22.20 5.80
C MET A 181 -4.54 22.20 7.28
N PHE A 182 -3.58 23.03 7.68
CA PHE A 182 -3.19 23.20 9.06
C PHE A 182 -4.34 23.77 9.90
N ASP A 183 -5.04 24.80 9.40
CA ASP A 183 -6.14 25.46 10.10
C ASP A 183 -7.31 24.51 10.39
N SER A 184 -7.61 23.58 9.46
CA SER A 184 -8.65 22.56 9.66
C SER A 184 -8.38 21.64 10.86
N CYS A 185 -7.13 21.53 11.28
CA CYS A 185 -6.70 20.73 12.42
C CYS A 185 -6.52 21.57 13.69
N GLN A 186 -5.89 22.76 13.59
CA GLN A 186 -5.68 23.61 14.75
C GLN A 186 -6.96 24.19 15.35
N SER A 187 -7.99 24.35 14.53
CA SER A 187 -9.29 24.89 14.94
C SER A 187 -10.19 23.85 15.63
N LYS A 188 -9.76 22.60 15.73
CA LYS A 188 -10.53 21.55 16.42
C LYS A 188 -10.74 21.89 17.89
N ARG A 189 -11.97 21.65 18.35
CA ARG A 189 -12.38 21.83 19.75
C ARG A 189 -12.42 20.52 20.54
N SER A 190 -12.00 19.41 19.92
CA SER A 190 -11.88 18.11 20.58
C SER A 190 -10.71 18.07 21.56
N ALA A 191 -10.75 17.16 22.51
CA ALA A 191 -9.64 16.96 23.47
C ALA A 191 -8.35 16.55 22.76
N THR A 192 -8.47 15.79 21.66
CA THR A 192 -7.34 15.29 20.86
C THR A 192 -7.50 15.68 19.39
N VAL A 193 -6.40 15.68 18.65
CA VAL A 193 -6.42 16.06 17.23
C VAL A 193 -6.99 14.95 16.33
N GLY A 194 -6.89 13.70 16.75
CA GLY A 194 -7.39 12.53 16.03
C GLY A 194 -6.58 12.18 14.79
N VAL A 195 -6.85 11.00 14.25
CA VAL A 195 -6.12 10.39 13.11
C VAL A 195 -6.04 11.30 11.88
N MET A 196 -7.09 12.06 11.58
CA MET A 196 -7.15 12.97 10.43
C MET A 196 -6.10 14.10 10.48
N CYS A 197 -5.48 14.33 11.63
CA CYS A 197 -4.51 15.39 11.86
C CYS A 197 -3.14 14.88 12.33
N SER A 198 -2.93 13.56 12.37
CA SER A 198 -1.67 12.97 12.86
C SER A 198 -0.65 12.68 11.75
N ALA A 199 -0.90 13.13 10.51
CA ALA A 199 -0.02 12.84 9.39
C ALA A 199 1.24 13.70 9.34
N VAL A 200 2.39 13.07 9.08
CA VAL A 200 3.65 13.76 8.80
C VAL A 200 3.63 14.38 7.40
N VAL A 201 3.30 13.58 6.39
CA VAL A 201 3.05 14.08 5.03
C VAL A 201 1.57 13.93 4.73
N TRP A 202 0.93 15.03 4.36
CA TRP A 202 -0.49 15.05 3.99
C TRP A 202 -0.68 15.74 2.65
N SER A 203 -1.32 15.04 1.68
CA SER A 203 -1.59 15.59 0.36
C SER A 203 -3.06 15.59 -0.01
N GLN A 204 -3.51 16.71 -0.56
CA GLN A 204 -4.79 16.85 -1.28
C GLN A 204 -4.55 17.08 -2.78
N ASN A 205 -3.31 17.00 -3.26
CA ASN A 205 -2.93 17.26 -4.64
C ASN A 205 -3.29 16.06 -5.54
N ASN A 206 -4.09 16.30 -6.57
CA ASN A 206 -4.39 15.30 -7.57
C ASN A 206 -3.14 15.03 -8.43
N GLY A 207 -2.86 13.77 -8.70
CA GLY A 207 -1.69 13.35 -9.47
C GLY A 207 -0.36 13.53 -8.73
N LEU A 208 -0.37 13.62 -7.39
CA LEU A 208 0.85 13.57 -6.59
C LEU A 208 1.73 12.40 -7.01
N GLN A 209 3.03 12.62 -7.12
CA GLN A 209 4.03 11.56 -7.24
C GLN A 209 5.08 11.69 -6.14
N LEU A 210 5.35 10.57 -5.46
CA LEU A 210 6.42 10.43 -4.47
C LEU A 210 7.38 9.34 -4.96
N GLN A 211 8.68 9.63 -4.97
CA GLN A 211 9.67 8.67 -5.44
C GLN A 211 10.96 8.72 -4.62
N ASN A 212 11.50 7.54 -4.32
CA ASN A 212 12.82 7.34 -3.74
C ASN A 212 13.08 8.16 -2.47
N LEU A 213 12.20 8.06 -1.48
CA LEU A 213 12.32 8.74 -0.19
C LEU A 213 11.66 7.94 0.94
N THR A 214 11.96 8.29 2.16
CA THR A 214 11.37 7.71 3.37
C THR A 214 10.51 8.74 4.08
N ILE A 215 9.29 8.32 4.46
CA ILE A 215 8.37 9.10 5.30
C ILE A 215 8.15 8.31 6.58
N GLU A 216 8.42 8.92 7.72
CA GLU A 216 8.29 8.26 9.01
C GLU A 216 7.51 9.09 10.02
N ASN A 217 6.52 8.46 10.66
CA ASN A 217 6.02 9.01 11.90
C ASN A 217 6.87 8.47 13.04
N ASN A 218 7.73 9.32 13.58
CA ASN A 218 8.75 8.98 14.58
C ASN A 218 8.17 8.71 15.98
N LEU A 219 6.85 8.65 16.14
CA LEU A 219 6.24 8.25 17.42
C LEU A 219 6.75 6.87 17.83
N GLY A 220 6.81 5.93 16.86
CA GLY A 220 7.42 4.61 17.02
C GLY A 220 6.90 3.88 18.27
N ASP A 221 7.83 3.32 19.03
CA ASP A 221 7.55 2.56 20.26
C ASP A 221 7.63 3.42 21.53
N SER A 222 7.57 4.75 21.41
CA SER A 222 7.62 5.68 22.54
C SER A 222 6.32 5.77 23.34
N VAL A 223 5.26 5.10 22.89
CA VAL A 223 3.93 5.05 23.52
C VAL A 223 3.55 3.62 23.87
N ASP A 224 2.53 3.47 24.71
CA ASP A 224 2.05 2.16 25.15
C ASP A 224 1.30 1.37 24.04
N ALA A 225 0.74 0.23 24.42
CA ALA A 225 -0.03 -0.63 23.51
C ALA A 225 -1.45 -0.11 23.19
N GLY A 226 -1.83 1.04 23.70
CA GLY A 226 -3.13 1.67 23.48
C GLY A 226 -3.32 2.18 22.05
N THR A 227 -4.41 2.91 21.84
CA THR A 227 -4.70 3.55 20.56
C THR A 227 -3.83 4.79 20.40
N HIS A 228 -2.84 4.72 19.53
CA HIS A 228 -1.93 5.80 19.18
C HIS A 228 -1.78 5.85 17.66
N GLN A 229 -2.78 6.41 17.00
CA GLN A 229 -2.74 6.53 15.55
C GLN A 229 -1.70 7.57 15.13
N ALA A 230 -0.70 7.12 14.39
CA ALA A 230 0.49 7.89 14.05
C ALA A 230 0.78 7.76 12.55
N VAL A 231 0.09 8.58 11.76
CA VAL A 231 0.13 8.51 10.30
C VAL A 231 1.46 9.05 9.78
N ALA A 232 2.19 8.25 9.01
CA ALA A 232 3.34 8.74 8.26
C ALA A 232 2.88 9.48 7.00
N LEU A 233 2.06 8.84 6.17
CA LEU A 233 1.55 9.43 4.93
C LEU A 233 0.02 9.39 4.89
N ARG A 234 -0.58 10.54 4.59
CA ARG A 234 -2.01 10.67 4.28
C ARG A 234 -2.20 11.22 2.88
N THR A 235 -3.05 10.57 2.08
CA THR A 235 -3.40 11.02 0.73
C THR A 235 -4.91 11.14 0.56
N ASP A 236 -5.36 12.30 0.07
CA ASP A 236 -6.75 12.61 -0.28
C ASP A 236 -6.89 12.92 -1.78
N GLY A 237 -5.79 13.08 -2.50
CA GLY A 237 -5.79 13.37 -3.94
C GLY A 237 -6.05 12.12 -4.80
N ASP A 238 -6.73 12.30 -5.94
CA ASP A 238 -6.88 11.25 -6.93
C ASP A 238 -5.61 11.09 -7.79
N LYS A 239 -5.37 9.87 -8.31
CA LYS A 239 -4.25 9.53 -9.20
C LYS A 239 -2.87 9.71 -8.57
N THR A 240 -2.75 9.36 -7.29
CA THR A 240 -1.47 9.38 -6.57
C THR A 240 -0.59 8.20 -7.00
N GLN A 241 0.70 8.46 -7.23
CA GLN A 241 1.71 7.43 -7.50
C GLN A 241 2.82 7.48 -6.45
N ILE A 242 3.17 6.33 -5.93
CA ILE A 242 4.23 6.15 -4.92
C ILE A 242 5.15 5.05 -5.44
N ASN A 243 6.44 5.37 -5.64
CA ASN A 243 7.41 4.41 -6.16
C ASN A 243 8.72 4.46 -5.38
N LYS A 244 9.20 3.32 -4.93
CA LYS A 244 10.44 3.21 -4.12
C LYS A 244 10.41 4.12 -2.89
N VAL A 245 9.32 4.08 -2.14
CA VAL A 245 9.15 4.86 -0.91
C VAL A 245 9.05 3.93 0.29
N ASN A 246 9.77 4.26 1.35
CA ASN A 246 9.55 3.64 2.65
C ASN A 246 8.53 4.47 3.43
N ILE A 247 7.45 3.85 3.90
CA ILE A 247 6.42 4.48 4.73
C ILE A 247 6.45 3.76 6.08
N LEU A 248 6.96 4.45 7.10
CA LEU A 248 7.29 3.87 8.39
C LEU A 248 6.45 4.49 9.50
N GLY A 249 5.88 3.65 10.34
CA GLY A 249 5.08 4.08 11.47
C GLY A 249 4.69 2.92 12.36
N ARG A 250 3.59 3.07 13.08
CA ARG A 250 2.99 2.00 13.88
C ARG A 250 1.51 1.89 13.52
N GLN A 251 0.61 2.52 14.23
CA GLN A 251 -0.82 2.45 13.93
C GLN A 251 -1.23 3.44 12.82
N ASN A 252 -1.93 2.96 11.79
CA ASN A 252 -2.40 3.74 10.63
C ASN A 252 -1.27 4.39 9.81
N THR A 253 -0.18 3.68 9.58
CA THR A 253 1.04 4.19 8.93
C THR A 253 0.76 4.90 7.60
N PHE A 254 -0.05 4.29 6.73
CA PHE A 254 -0.52 4.89 5.48
C PHE A 254 -2.04 5.03 5.49
N PHE A 255 -2.51 6.28 5.50
CA PHE A 255 -3.92 6.61 5.59
C PHE A 255 -4.42 7.21 4.28
N VAL A 256 -5.20 6.42 3.53
CA VAL A 256 -5.80 6.84 2.27
C VAL A 256 -7.22 7.29 2.51
N THR A 257 -7.50 8.56 2.21
CA THR A 257 -8.86 9.08 2.39
C THR A 257 -9.35 9.80 1.13
N ASN A 258 -10.53 10.39 1.22
CA ASN A 258 -11.17 11.13 0.14
C ASN A 258 -11.73 12.46 0.65
N SER A 259 -11.10 13.06 1.65
CA SER A 259 -11.60 14.30 2.22
C SER A 259 -11.43 15.49 1.27
N GLY A 260 -12.35 16.44 1.40
CA GLY A 260 -12.28 17.72 0.72
C GLY A 260 -11.36 18.71 1.42
N VAL A 261 -11.36 19.95 0.94
CA VAL A 261 -10.56 21.05 1.51
C VAL A 261 -10.92 21.37 2.95
N ASP A 262 -12.14 21.06 3.37
CA ASP A 262 -12.66 21.20 4.73
C ASP A 262 -12.25 20.05 5.67
N ASN A 263 -11.41 19.15 5.21
CA ASN A 263 -10.96 17.97 5.95
C ASN A 263 -12.09 17.01 6.35
N ARG A 264 -13.17 16.95 5.56
CA ARG A 264 -14.30 16.03 5.75
C ARG A 264 -14.34 14.99 4.65
N LEU A 265 -14.62 13.73 5.03
CA LEU A 265 -14.79 12.64 4.08
C LEU A 265 -15.96 12.90 3.12
N GLN A 266 -15.76 12.57 1.85
CA GLN A 266 -16.75 12.78 0.78
C GLN A 266 -17.13 11.44 0.14
N ASN A 267 -18.38 11.03 0.27
CA ASN A 267 -18.82 9.72 -0.22
C ASN A 267 -18.92 9.63 -1.76
N ASN A 268 -18.92 10.74 -2.46
CA ASN A 268 -18.98 10.82 -3.93
C ASN A 268 -17.62 11.10 -4.59
N ARG A 269 -16.55 11.17 -3.82
CA ARG A 269 -15.21 11.44 -4.34
C ARG A 269 -14.39 10.14 -4.44
N GLN A 270 -13.87 9.88 -5.63
CA GLN A 270 -12.96 8.79 -5.88
C GLN A 270 -11.50 9.23 -5.66
N THR A 271 -10.73 8.40 -4.97
CA THR A 271 -9.27 8.51 -4.90
C THR A 271 -8.66 7.19 -5.35
N ARG A 272 -7.74 7.27 -6.31
CA ARG A 272 -7.02 6.13 -6.86
C ARG A 272 -5.54 6.31 -6.60
N THR A 273 -4.90 5.27 -6.11
CA THR A 273 -3.49 5.30 -5.74
C THR A 273 -2.78 4.05 -6.25
N LEU A 274 -1.61 4.25 -6.85
CA LEU A 274 -0.69 3.17 -7.21
C LEU A 274 0.56 3.26 -6.33
N VAL A 275 0.91 2.16 -5.66
CA VAL A 275 2.14 2.01 -4.87
C VAL A 275 2.95 0.88 -5.50
N THR A 276 4.21 1.16 -5.86
CA THR A 276 5.09 0.17 -6.49
C THR A 276 6.46 0.15 -5.85
N ASP A 277 7.09 -1.03 -5.82
CA ASP A 277 8.48 -1.21 -5.37
C ASP A 277 8.78 -0.54 -4.01
N SER A 278 7.83 -0.53 -3.09
CA SER A 278 7.84 0.25 -1.86
C SER A 278 7.82 -0.65 -0.62
N TYR A 279 8.10 -0.07 0.54
CA TYR A 279 8.12 -0.76 1.82
C TYR A 279 7.22 -0.05 2.84
N LEU A 280 6.34 -0.81 3.50
CA LEU A 280 5.44 -0.31 4.53
C LEU A 280 5.64 -1.09 5.83
N GLU A 281 5.82 -0.37 6.94
CA GLU A 281 5.98 -0.96 8.26
C GLU A 281 5.01 -0.34 9.27
N GLY A 282 4.47 -1.17 10.14
CA GLY A 282 3.61 -0.75 11.24
C GLY A 282 3.16 -1.92 12.10
N ASP A 283 2.27 -1.67 13.04
CA ASP A 283 1.70 -2.71 13.90
C ASP A 283 0.19 -2.89 13.67
N VAL A 284 -0.61 -1.85 13.76
CA VAL A 284 -2.07 -1.92 13.68
C VAL A 284 -2.58 -1.11 12.50
N ASP A 285 -3.35 -1.76 11.61
CA ASP A 285 -4.01 -1.10 10.49
C ASP A 285 -3.01 -0.30 9.61
N ILE A 286 -1.89 -0.95 9.21
CA ILE A 286 -0.77 -0.30 8.51
C ILE A 286 -1.27 0.54 7.33
N VAL A 287 -2.18 -0.01 6.53
CA VAL A 287 -2.89 0.72 5.46
C VAL A 287 -4.35 0.80 5.83
N SER A 288 -4.86 2.00 5.98
CA SER A 288 -6.24 2.22 6.40
C SER A 288 -6.95 3.29 5.59
N GLY A 289 -8.28 3.31 5.68
CA GLY A 289 -9.12 4.36 5.11
C GLY A 289 -9.88 3.98 3.86
N ARG A 290 -10.12 4.98 2.97
CA ARG A 290 -10.98 4.85 1.78
C ARG A 290 -10.16 5.12 0.51
N GLY A 291 -10.54 4.53 -0.58
CA GLY A 291 -9.93 4.73 -1.88
C GLY A 291 -9.67 3.41 -2.60
N ALA A 292 -9.44 3.48 -3.90
CA ALA A 292 -8.97 2.35 -4.68
C ALA A 292 -7.43 2.40 -4.71
N VAL A 293 -6.79 1.48 -3.99
CA VAL A 293 -5.33 1.43 -3.86
C VAL A 293 -4.81 0.12 -4.42
N VAL A 294 -3.85 0.21 -5.32
CA VAL A 294 -3.11 -0.95 -5.84
C VAL A 294 -1.69 -0.90 -5.33
N PHE A 295 -1.28 -1.96 -4.66
CA PHE A 295 0.11 -2.23 -4.28
C PHE A 295 0.66 -3.31 -5.22
N ASP A 296 1.74 -3.00 -5.93
CA ASP A 296 2.45 -3.96 -6.76
C ASP A 296 3.93 -4.01 -6.36
N LYS A 297 4.46 -5.21 -6.15
CA LYS A 297 5.85 -5.39 -5.69
C LYS A 297 6.17 -4.55 -4.43
N THR A 298 5.28 -4.60 -3.47
CA THR A 298 5.40 -3.85 -2.22
C THR A 298 5.61 -4.80 -1.06
N ASP A 299 6.55 -4.47 -0.19
CA ASP A 299 6.84 -5.25 1.01
C ASP A 299 6.12 -4.67 2.22
N PHE A 300 5.36 -5.52 2.91
CA PHE A 300 4.67 -5.18 4.15
C PHE A 300 5.32 -5.89 5.32
N ARG A 301 5.57 -5.15 6.39
CA ARG A 301 6.10 -5.71 7.64
C ARG A 301 5.25 -5.30 8.83
N VAL A 302 4.70 -6.31 9.50
CA VAL A 302 4.05 -6.13 10.79
C VAL A 302 5.09 -6.26 11.89
N VAL A 303 5.22 -5.24 12.73
CA VAL A 303 6.02 -5.26 13.96
C VAL A 303 5.11 -5.36 15.17
N ASN A 304 5.62 -5.87 16.29
CA ASN A 304 4.86 -6.05 17.53
C ASN A 304 5.60 -5.53 18.77
N SER A 305 6.59 -4.65 18.55
CA SER A 305 7.41 -4.10 19.62
C SER A 305 6.61 -3.31 20.65
N ARG A 306 5.54 -2.66 20.22
CA ARG A 306 4.67 -1.84 21.07
C ARG A 306 3.45 -2.60 21.60
N THR A 307 2.89 -3.52 20.80
CA THR A 307 1.67 -4.25 21.16
C THR A 307 1.96 -5.74 21.32
N GLN A 308 1.29 -6.38 22.28
CA GLN A 308 1.33 -7.85 22.43
C GLN A 308 0.14 -8.54 21.74
N GLN A 309 -0.70 -7.77 21.06
CA GLN A 309 -1.83 -8.26 20.27
C GLN A 309 -1.41 -8.49 18.82
N GLU A 310 -2.22 -9.25 18.09
CA GLU A 310 -2.02 -9.40 16.65
C GLU A 310 -2.09 -8.03 15.95
N GLY A 311 -1.15 -7.78 15.04
CA GLY A 311 -1.14 -6.63 14.17
C GLY A 311 -1.96 -6.87 12.90
N TYR A 312 -2.29 -5.79 12.18
CA TYR A 312 -3.12 -5.86 10.98
C TYR A 312 -2.48 -5.07 9.84
N VAL A 313 -2.40 -5.67 8.64
CA VAL A 313 -1.88 -4.96 7.47
C VAL A 313 -2.94 -3.99 6.93
N PHE A 314 -4.11 -4.50 6.55
CA PHE A 314 -5.14 -3.70 5.89
C PHE A 314 -6.33 -3.43 6.79
N ALA A 315 -6.79 -2.18 6.78
CA ALA A 315 -8.01 -1.74 7.47
C ALA A 315 -8.84 -0.81 6.57
N PRO A 316 -9.45 -1.36 5.50
CA PRO A 316 -10.27 -0.55 4.60
C PRO A 316 -11.59 -0.11 5.24
N ALA A 317 -12.00 1.12 4.92
CA ALA A 317 -13.34 1.66 5.15
C ALA A 317 -14.07 1.87 3.81
N THR A 318 -13.93 0.94 2.88
CA THR A 318 -14.55 1.02 1.56
C THR A 318 -16.06 1.11 1.72
N LEU A 319 -16.67 2.08 1.05
CA LEU A 319 -18.14 2.22 1.05
C LEU A 319 -18.78 0.97 0.44
N SER A 320 -19.90 0.55 1.00
CA SER A 320 -20.58 -0.67 0.57
C SER A 320 -21.10 -0.63 -0.87
N ASN A 321 -21.30 0.58 -1.42
CA ASN A 321 -21.70 0.82 -2.82
C ASN A 321 -20.49 1.01 -3.76
N VAL A 322 -19.25 0.99 -3.25
CA VAL A 322 -18.01 1.06 -4.02
C VAL A 322 -17.41 -0.34 -4.15
N TYR A 323 -17.13 -0.74 -5.37
CA TYR A 323 -16.66 -2.10 -5.65
C TYR A 323 -15.22 -2.34 -5.20
N TYR A 324 -14.32 -1.41 -5.48
CA TYR A 324 -12.89 -1.57 -5.30
C TYR A 324 -12.33 -0.79 -4.10
N GLY A 325 -11.60 -1.47 -3.24
CA GLY A 325 -10.84 -0.93 -2.12
C GLY A 325 -9.35 -1.13 -2.30
N PHE A 326 -8.75 -2.11 -1.61
CA PHE A 326 -7.32 -2.38 -1.66
C PHE A 326 -7.00 -3.65 -2.43
N LEU A 327 -5.97 -3.59 -3.26
CA LEU A 327 -5.42 -4.71 -4.01
C LEU A 327 -3.91 -4.78 -3.76
N ALA A 328 -3.40 -5.93 -3.31
CA ALA A 328 -1.98 -6.21 -3.29
C ALA A 328 -1.64 -7.33 -4.28
N THR A 329 -0.68 -7.08 -5.15
CA THR A 329 -0.19 -8.05 -6.15
C THR A 329 1.34 -8.15 -6.10
N ASN A 330 1.88 -9.32 -6.39
CA ASN A 330 3.34 -9.54 -6.47
C ASN A 330 4.11 -9.03 -5.24
N SER A 331 3.47 -8.99 -4.09
CA SER A 331 3.92 -8.34 -2.87
C SER A 331 4.38 -9.35 -1.82
N THR A 332 5.13 -8.88 -0.81
CA THR A 332 5.62 -9.74 0.27
C THR A 332 5.07 -9.27 1.61
N PHE A 333 4.61 -10.22 2.41
CA PHE A 333 4.08 -9.97 3.74
C PHE A 333 4.94 -10.69 4.77
N THR A 334 5.50 -9.96 5.72
CA THR A 334 6.34 -10.46 6.82
C THR A 334 5.83 -9.95 8.17
N ALA A 335 6.15 -10.67 9.22
CA ALA A 335 5.85 -10.27 10.60
C ALA A 335 7.06 -10.48 11.51
N ALA A 336 7.07 -9.80 12.66
CA ALA A 336 8.20 -9.82 13.60
C ALA A 336 8.30 -11.13 14.40
N GLY A 337 7.29 -12.00 14.39
CA GLY A 337 7.24 -13.30 15.07
C GLY A 337 6.06 -14.13 14.59
N ASP A 338 5.95 -15.36 15.08
CA ASP A 338 4.92 -16.30 14.66
C ASP A 338 3.55 -15.95 15.25
N GLY A 339 2.51 -15.96 14.40
CA GLY A 339 1.11 -15.75 14.81
C GLY A 339 0.80 -14.34 15.32
N VAL A 340 1.68 -13.37 15.09
CA VAL A 340 1.52 -11.98 15.59
C VAL A 340 0.80 -11.06 14.61
N ALA A 341 0.41 -11.55 13.42
CA ALA A 341 -0.18 -10.74 12.38
C ALA A 341 -1.40 -11.38 11.73
N GLN A 342 -2.32 -10.53 11.29
CA GLN A 342 -3.42 -10.85 10.39
C GLN A 342 -3.35 -9.98 9.14
N LEU A 343 -3.90 -10.47 8.02
CA LEU A 343 -3.86 -9.76 6.74
C LEU A 343 -4.71 -8.49 6.76
N GLY A 344 -5.76 -8.49 7.56
CA GLY A 344 -6.56 -7.27 7.73
C GLY A 344 -7.91 -7.46 8.40
N ARG A 345 -8.61 -6.34 8.53
CA ARG A 345 -9.95 -6.23 9.10
C ARG A 345 -10.70 -5.04 8.50
N SER A 346 -12.03 -5.09 8.40
CA SER A 346 -12.80 -3.90 8.02
C SER A 346 -12.75 -2.85 9.14
N LEU A 347 -12.65 -1.58 8.82
CA LEU A 347 -12.83 -0.52 9.83
C LEU A 347 -14.28 -0.46 10.32
N ASP A 348 -15.22 -0.55 9.41
CA ASP A 348 -16.67 -0.58 9.71
C ASP A 348 -17.10 0.58 10.63
N VAL A 349 -16.71 1.81 10.27
CA VAL A 349 -16.89 3.02 11.10
C VAL A 349 -18.33 3.54 11.11
N ASP A 350 -19.10 3.20 10.08
CA ASP A 350 -20.52 3.52 9.95
C ASP A 350 -21.22 2.38 9.20
N GLY A 351 -22.51 2.20 9.36
CA GLY A 351 -23.26 1.11 8.72
C GLY A 351 -23.22 1.12 7.18
N ASN A 352 -22.48 2.04 6.55
CA ASN A 352 -22.34 2.18 5.10
C ASN A 352 -21.03 1.66 4.56
N THR A 353 -20.15 1.12 5.40
CA THR A 353 -18.87 0.54 4.98
C THR A 353 -18.92 -0.98 4.95
N ASN A 354 -18.22 -1.57 4.00
CA ASN A 354 -17.85 -2.99 3.97
C ASN A 354 -16.49 -3.09 3.27
N GLY A 355 -15.42 -3.08 4.06
CA GLY A 355 -14.05 -2.99 3.59
C GLY A 355 -13.72 -4.08 2.58
N GLN A 356 -13.10 -3.68 1.45
CA GLN A 356 -12.71 -4.58 0.37
C GLN A 356 -11.20 -4.69 0.27
N VAL A 357 -10.67 -5.92 0.29
CA VAL A 357 -9.24 -6.24 0.09
C VAL A 357 -9.11 -7.50 -0.77
N VAL A 358 -8.20 -7.47 -1.74
CA VAL A 358 -7.68 -8.68 -2.38
C VAL A 358 -6.16 -8.72 -2.27
N ILE A 359 -5.64 -9.86 -1.81
CA ILE A 359 -4.22 -10.18 -1.85
C ILE A 359 -4.05 -11.34 -2.82
N ARG A 360 -3.26 -11.12 -3.89
CA ARG A 360 -3.07 -12.13 -4.91
C ARG A 360 -1.65 -12.18 -5.44
N ASP A 361 -1.26 -13.36 -5.94
CA ASP A 361 0.05 -13.59 -6.59
C ASP A 361 1.23 -13.13 -5.71
N SER A 362 1.09 -13.22 -4.40
CA SER A 362 1.96 -12.65 -3.40
C SER A 362 2.57 -13.72 -2.49
N VAL A 363 3.57 -13.33 -1.71
CA VAL A 363 4.22 -14.19 -0.72
C VAL A 363 3.76 -13.76 0.67
N ILE A 364 3.20 -14.70 1.44
CA ILE A 364 2.83 -14.48 2.83
C ILE A 364 3.70 -15.42 3.67
N ASN A 365 4.65 -14.85 4.40
CA ASN A 365 5.61 -15.60 5.19
C ASN A 365 5.01 -16.08 6.52
N GLU A 366 5.84 -16.74 7.34
CA GLU A 366 5.51 -17.06 8.73
C GLU A 366 5.16 -15.80 9.53
N GLY A 367 4.46 -15.97 10.62
CA GLY A 367 4.04 -14.87 11.50
C GLY A 367 2.63 -14.38 11.25
N PHE A 368 1.98 -14.82 10.18
CA PHE A 368 0.55 -14.58 9.96
C PHE A 368 -0.29 -15.74 10.46
N ASN A 369 -1.40 -15.41 11.14
CA ASN A 369 -2.36 -16.40 11.60
C ASN A 369 -2.99 -17.11 10.39
N SER A 370 -2.57 -18.35 10.13
CA SER A 370 -3.00 -19.10 8.94
C SER A 370 -4.44 -19.57 9.01
N ALA A 371 -4.97 -19.83 10.20
CA ALA A 371 -6.34 -20.30 10.39
C ALA A 371 -7.37 -19.16 10.34
N LYS A 372 -7.00 -17.96 10.83
CA LYS A 372 -7.86 -16.78 10.88
C LYS A 372 -7.06 -15.53 10.41
N PRO A 373 -6.73 -15.43 9.11
CA PRO A 373 -5.94 -14.32 8.62
C PRO A 373 -6.71 -13.01 8.55
N TRP A 374 -8.03 -13.03 8.64
CA TRP A 374 -8.91 -11.89 8.64
C TRP A 374 -9.58 -11.74 10.00
N ALA A 375 -9.51 -10.54 10.57
CA ALA A 375 -10.06 -10.26 11.88
C ALA A 375 -11.48 -9.67 11.80
N ASP A 376 -12.14 -9.68 12.94
CA ASP A 376 -13.41 -9.00 13.15
C ASP A 376 -13.26 -7.50 12.95
N ALA A 377 -14.34 -6.82 12.55
CA ALA A 377 -14.29 -5.40 12.22
C ALA A 377 -13.77 -4.54 13.39
N ALA A 378 -12.94 -3.55 13.07
CA ALA A 378 -12.24 -2.76 14.08
C ALA A 378 -13.18 -1.96 14.98
N VAL A 379 -14.21 -1.32 14.42
CA VAL A 379 -15.12 -0.43 15.15
C VAL A 379 -16.41 -1.13 15.51
N SER A 380 -17.14 -1.67 14.54
CA SER A 380 -18.43 -2.33 14.79
C SER A 380 -18.31 -3.67 15.55
N LYS A 381 -17.12 -4.27 15.57
CA LYS A 381 -16.86 -5.61 16.11
C LYS A 381 -17.65 -6.71 15.39
N ARG A 382 -18.16 -6.44 14.18
CA ARG A 382 -18.84 -7.45 13.36
C ARG A 382 -17.88 -8.62 13.12
N PRO A 383 -18.28 -9.85 13.47
CA PRO A 383 -17.45 -11.02 13.22
C PRO A 383 -17.10 -11.17 11.75
N PHE A 384 -15.87 -11.59 11.46
CA PHE A 384 -15.49 -11.88 10.09
C PHE A 384 -16.24 -13.10 9.56
N SER A 385 -16.83 -12.96 8.39
CA SER A 385 -17.49 -14.04 7.67
C SER A 385 -17.25 -13.86 6.17
N GLY A 386 -16.49 -14.76 5.58
CA GLY A 386 -16.21 -14.81 4.16
C GLY A 386 -17.33 -15.51 3.38
N ASN A 387 -17.64 -15.01 2.19
CA ASN A 387 -18.58 -15.64 1.27
C ASN A 387 -17.88 -16.79 0.52
N THR A 388 -18.18 -18.03 0.89
CA THR A 388 -17.65 -19.23 0.20
C THR A 388 -18.50 -19.61 -1.02
N GLY A 389 -19.70 -19.05 -1.15
CA GLY A 389 -20.63 -19.34 -2.24
C GLY A 389 -21.22 -20.76 -2.18
N ALA A 390 -21.93 -21.11 -3.26
CA ALA A 390 -22.48 -22.43 -3.48
C ALA A 390 -22.07 -22.93 -4.87
N GLN A 391 -21.90 -24.23 -5.05
CA GLN A 391 -21.68 -24.83 -6.36
C GLN A 391 -23.02 -25.13 -7.02
N ASP A 392 -23.13 -24.86 -8.32
CA ASP A 392 -24.28 -25.27 -9.13
C ASP A 392 -24.18 -26.77 -9.49
N GLU A 393 -25.18 -27.28 -10.23
CA GLU A 393 -25.26 -28.68 -10.68
C GLU A 393 -24.06 -29.11 -11.54
N LYS A 394 -23.32 -28.15 -12.11
CA LYS A 394 -22.11 -28.39 -12.92
C LYS A 394 -20.82 -28.20 -12.12
N GLY A 395 -20.94 -27.98 -10.80
CA GLY A 395 -19.79 -27.70 -9.93
C GLY A 395 -19.22 -26.29 -10.06
N GLN A 396 -19.90 -25.40 -10.80
CA GLN A 396 -19.46 -24.01 -10.93
C GLN A 396 -19.82 -23.21 -9.68
N LEU A 397 -18.85 -22.44 -9.17
CA LEU A 397 -19.04 -21.58 -8.01
C LEU A 397 -19.98 -20.41 -8.36
N LYS A 398 -21.01 -20.24 -7.56
CA LYS A 398 -21.97 -19.13 -7.64
C LYS A 398 -21.96 -18.34 -6.36
N ARG A 399 -21.51 -17.08 -6.41
CA ARG A 399 -21.56 -16.14 -5.28
C ARG A 399 -21.57 -14.70 -5.78
N ASP A 400 -22.24 -13.83 -5.05
CA ASP A 400 -22.12 -12.38 -5.21
C ASP A 400 -20.96 -11.89 -4.31
N LEU A 401 -19.89 -11.40 -4.93
CA LEU A 401 -18.72 -10.86 -4.20
C LEU A 401 -19.02 -9.51 -3.52
N ASN A 402 -20.19 -8.91 -3.79
CA ASN A 402 -20.68 -7.70 -3.15
C ASN A 402 -21.80 -7.93 -2.13
N ASP A 403 -22.12 -9.19 -1.84
CA ASP A 403 -23.12 -9.51 -0.83
C ASP A 403 -22.72 -8.90 0.53
N ARG A 404 -23.57 -7.98 1.01
CA ARG A 404 -23.32 -7.21 2.24
C ARG A 404 -23.40 -8.05 3.52
N ASN A 405 -23.95 -9.26 3.45
CA ASN A 405 -23.96 -10.20 4.56
C ASN A 405 -22.56 -10.74 4.86
N PHE A 406 -21.62 -10.62 3.93
CA PHE A 406 -20.27 -11.13 4.05
C PHE A 406 -19.22 -10.00 3.98
N ASN A 407 -18.03 -10.30 4.52
CA ASN A 407 -16.86 -9.45 4.34
C ASN A 407 -16.28 -9.63 2.93
N ARG A 408 -15.78 -8.55 2.33
CA ARG A 408 -15.21 -8.51 0.96
C ARG A 408 -13.69 -8.60 0.99
N MET A 409 -13.15 -9.63 1.66
CA MET A 409 -11.71 -9.83 1.81
C MET A 409 -11.34 -11.22 1.31
N TRP A 410 -10.38 -11.28 0.38
CA TRP A 410 -10.11 -12.46 -0.42
C TRP A 410 -8.63 -12.66 -0.63
N GLU A 411 -8.24 -13.92 -0.77
CA GLU A 411 -6.94 -14.33 -1.29
C GLU A 411 -7.08 -15.01 -2.64
N TYR A 412 -5.99 -14.94 -3.45
CA TYR A 412 -5.89 -15.71 -4.68
C TYR A 412 -4.42 -15.98 -5.02
N ASN A 413 -4.09 -17.24 -5.35
CA ASN A 413 -2.77 -17.67 -5.86
C ASN A 413 -1.57 -17.14 -5.02
N ASN A 414 -1.73 -17.03 -3.71
CA ASN A 414 -0.64 -16.66 -2.82
C ASN A 414 0.19 -17.89 -2.46
N ARG A 415 1.46 -17.67 -2.12
CA ARG A 415 2.41 -18.70 -1.70
C ARG A 415 3.07 -18.33 -0.38
N GLY A 416 3.82 -19.26 0.21
CA GLY A 416 4.47 -19.10 1.50
C GLY A 416 3.65 -19.73 2.63
N VAL A 417 4.27 -19.95 3.77
CA VAL A 417 3.70 -20.70 4.91
C VAL A 417 2.50 -20.02 5.56
N GLY A 418 2.39 -18.70 5.43
CA GLY A 418 1.26 -17.91 5.91
C GLY A 418 0.12 -17.79 4.89
N SER A 419 0.28 -18.31 3.67
CA SER A 419 -0.74 -18.24 2.62
C SER A 419 -1.82 -19.32 2.79
N HIS A 420 -2.91 -19.16 2.00
CA HIS A 420 -3.88 -20.24 1.85
C HIS A 420 -3.21 -21.43 1.15
N VAL A 421 -3.10 -22.55 1.85
CA VAL A 421 -2.64 -23.80 1.30
C VAL A 421 -3.85 -24.50 0.68
N VAL A 422 -3.90 -24.62 -0.64
CA VAL A 422 -4.84 -25.54 -1.30
C VAL A 422 -4.40 -26.94 -0.90
N ALA A 423 -5.26 -27.66 -0.17
CA ALA A 423 -5.00 -29.07 0.11
C ALA A 423 -4.87 -29.79 -1.24
N GLU A 424 -3.72 -30.43 -1.49
CA GLU A 424 -3.60 -31.29 -2.67
C GLU A 424 -4.72 -32.32 -2.64
N PRO A 425 -5.36 -32.62 -3.80
CA PRO A 425 -6.35 -33.67 -3.87
C PRO A 425 -5.69 -34.97 -3.35
N LYS A 426 -6.27 -35.58 -2.32
CA LYS A 426 -5.82 -36.91 -1.89
C LYS A 426 -5.88 -37.83 -3.09
N LYS A 427 -4.73 -38.34 -3.50
CA LYS A 427 -4.62 -39.37 -4.54
C LYS A 427 -5.35 -40.64 -4.14
#